data_d10b8b896882005779d643747b238b5e
#
_entry.id   d10b8b896882005779d643747b238b5e
#
_cell.length_a   1.000
_cell.length_b   1.000
_cell.length_c   1.000
_cell.angle_alpha   90.00
_cell.angle_beta   90.00
_cell.angle_gamma   90.00
#
_symmetry.space_group_name_H-M   'P 1'
#
loop_
_entity.id
_entity.type
_entity.pdbx_description
1 polymer ?
#
loop_
_entity_poly.entity_id
_entity_poly.type
_entity_poly.pdbx_seq_one_letter_code
_entity_poly.pdbx_strand_id
1 'polypeptide(L)'
;MIEMPLTPVSLRCRRKALGLTRAELGDIIGAPESAIRSWEIGKSMPRDQKSVNMLLSSLEVAALDCVDALTTPADCEIEDGDVSPVVLISYVDQVAYEQGCEWAARLPLSTYQACVGNAAALLADHGLNVSIIHTQDKERA
;
A
#
# COMPACT_ATOMS: atom_id res chain seq x y z
N MET A 1 16.21 1.86 -5.42
CA MET A 1 16.09 0.69 -4.53
C MET A 1 16.07 1.15 -3.08
N ILE A 2 15.18 0.60 -2.29
CA ILE A 2 15.12 0.91 -0.86
C ILE A 2 16.15 0.06 -0.13
N GLU A 3 17.10 0.72 0.52
CA GLU A 3 18.09 0.07 1.35
C GLU A 3 17.90 0.49 2.80
N MET A 4 17.38 -0.43 3.60
CA MET A 4 17.08 -0.18 5.00
C MET A 4 17.37 -1.46 5.79
N PRO A 5 18.14 -1.38 6.88
CA PRO A 5 18.41 -2.59 7.66
C PRO A 5 17.13 -3.14 8.28
N LEU A 6 17.05 -4.47 8.32
CA LEU A 6 15.95 -5.16 8.98
C LEU A 6 16.25 -5.28 10.46
N THR A 7 15.52 -4.50 11.27
CA THR A 7 15.57 -4.55 12.73
C THR A 7 14.16 -4.82 13.24
N PRO A 8 14.00 -5.24 14.52
CA PRO A 8 12.65 -5.43 15.06
C PRO A 8 11.76 -4.20 14.89
N VAL A 9 12.27 -3.02 15.19
CA VAL A 9 11.52 -1.77 15.07
C VAL A 9 11.23 -1.43 13.60
N SER A 10 12.23 -1.55 12.72
CA SER A 10 12.03 -1.24 11.31
C SER A 10 11.02 -2.19 10.67
N LEU A 11 11.07 -3.47 11.01
CA LEU A 11 10.10 -4.45 10.49
C LEU A 11 8.66 -4.05 10.86
N ARG A 12 8.44 -3.70 12.11
CA ARG A 12 7.12 -3.30 12.58
C ARG A 12 6.61 -2.04 11.88
N CYS A 13 7.45 -1.01 11.80
CA CYS A 13 7.08 0.25 11.15
C CYS A 13 6.83 0.07 9.66
N ARG A 14 7.67 -0.70 8.99
CA ARG A 14 7.55 -0.96 7.55
C ARG A 14 6.28 -1.77 7.24
N ARG A 15 5.99 -2.78 8.07
CA ARG A 15 4.74 -3.56 7.93
C ARG A 15 3.52 -2.66 8.10
N LYS A 16 3.50 -1.82 9.12
CA LYS A 16 2.38 -0.89 9.38
C LYS A 16 2.21 0.13 8.27
N ALA A 17 3.32 0.64 7.74
CA ALA A 17 3.27 1.58 6.62
C ALA A 17 2.68 0.95 5.36
N LEU A 18 2.87 -0.36 5.18
CA LEU A 18 2.28 -1.13 4.08
C LEU A 18 0.82 -1.53 4.35
N GLY A 19 0.26 -1.17 5.51
CA GLY A 19 -1.11 -1.49 5.85
C GLY A 19 -1.37 -2.98 6.12
N LEU A 20 -0.32 -3.74 6.41
CA LEU A 20 -0.42 -5.19 6.59
C LEU A 20 -0.53 -5.57 8.04
N THR A 21 -1.41 -6.54 8.34
CA THR A 21 -1.39 -7.24 9.63
C THR A 21 -0.20 -8.20 9.66
N ARG A 22 0.15 -8.70 10.85
CA ARG A 22 1.19 -9.73 10.97
C ARG A 22 0.81 -10.99 10.20
N ALA A 23 -0.46 -11.37 10.26
CA ALA A 23 -0.96 -12.54 9.53
C ALA A 23 -0.81 -12.36 8.01
N GLU A 24 -1.16 -11.20 7.49
CA GLU A 24 -1.03 -10.89 6.07
C GLU A 24 0.42 -10.92 5.61
N LEU A 25 1.32 -10.30 6.39
CA LEU A 25 2.74 -10.32 6.07
C LEU A 25 3.28 -11.75 6.15
N GLY A 26 2.86 -12.52 7.15
CA GLY A 26 3.23 -13.92 7.27
C GLY A 26 2.85 -14.75 6.05
N ASP A 27 1.66 -14.54 5.54
CA ASP A 27 1.19 -15.22 4.32
C ASP A 27 2.08 -14.88 3.10
N ILE A 28 2.48 -13.63 2.99
CA ILE A 28 3.35 -13.17 1.89
C ILE A 28 4.75 -13.79 1.99
N ILE A 29 5.31 -13.81 3.20
CA ILE A 29 6.67 -14.30 3.44
C ILE A 29 6.72 -15.84 3.51
N GLY A 30 5.60 -16.47 3.86
CA GLY A 30 5.56 -17.90 4.13
C GLY A 30 5.95 -18.24 5.56
N ALA A 31 5.64 -17.39 6.52
CA ALA A 31 5.93 -17.56 7.93
C ALA A 31 4.67 -17.40 8.78
N PRO A 32 4.54 -18.10 9.91
CA PRO A 32 3.39 -17.93 10.78
C PRO A 32 3.38 -16.55 11.46
N GLU A 33 2.20 -16.08 11.80
CA GLU A 33 2.02 -14.80 12.50
C GLU A 33 2.88 -14.71 13.75
N SER A 34 2.99 -15.81 14.49
CA SER A 34 3.81 -15.88 15.71
C SER A 34 5.29 -15.60 15.45
N ALA A 35 5.80 -16.01 14.28
CA ALA A 35 7.18 -15.71 13.88
C ALA A 35 7.35 -14.21 13.62
N ILE A 36 6.42 -13.59 12.91
CA ILE A 36 6.46 -12.14 12.65
C ILE A 36 6.46 -11.39 13.97
N ARG A 37 5.58 -11.76 14.88
CA ARG A 37 5.51 -11.15 16.21
C ARG A 37 6.84 -11.28 16.95
N SER A 38 7.41 -12.49 16.95
CA SER A 38 8.70 -12.76 17.61
C SER A 38 9.82 -11.89 17.05
N TRP A 39 9.87 -11.69 15.75
CA TRP A 39 10.85 -10.82 15.10
C TRP A 39 10.66 -9.35 15.49
N GLU A 40 9.42 -8.89 15.54
CA GLU A 40 9.12 -7.48 15.87
C GLU A 40 9.41 -7.12 17.33
N ILE A 41 9.31 -8.07 18.24
CA ILE A 41 9.65 -7.84 19.67
C ILE A 41 11.11 -8.20 20.01
N GLY A 42 11.86 -8.66 19.02
CA GLY A 42 13.29 -8.94 19.20
C GLY A 42 13.64 -10.27 19.84
N LYS A 43 12.70 -11.19 19.98
CA LYS A 43 12.96 -12.53 20.54
C LYS A 43 13.74 -13.42 19.59
N SER A 44 13.50 -13.25 18.28
CA SER A 44 14.21 -14.01 17.24
C SER A 44 14.32 -13.16 15.98
N MET A 45 15.04 -13.67 15.01
CA MET A 45 15.19 -13.03 13.70
C MET A 45 14.91 -14.06 12.61
N PRO A 46 14.51 -13.63 11.40
CA PRO A 46 14.36 -14.55 10.28
C PRO A 46 15.68 -15.25 9.99
N ARG A 47 15.63 -16.50 9.59
CA ARG A 47 16.82 -17.24 9.18
C ARG A 47 17.47 -16.61 7.95
N ASP A 48 16.64 -16.15 7.01
CA ASP A 48 17.08 -15.47 5.81
C ASP A 48 16.62 -14.02 5.85
N GLN A 49 17.33 -13.20 6.62
CA GLN A 49 17.02 -11.79 6.79
C GLN A 49 17.07 -11.03 5.46
N LYS A 50 18.00 -11.40 4.59
CA LYS A 50 18.17 -10.75 3.29
C LYS A 50 16.94 -10.94 2.41
N SER A 51 16.40 -12.15 2.33
CA SER A 51 15.20 -12.43 1.53
C SER A 51 13.98 -11.70 2.07
N VAL A 52 13.81 -11.68 3.39
CA VAL A 52 12.69 -10.94 4.02
C VAL A 52 12.82 -9.46 3.72
N ASN A 53 14.01 -8.90 3.88
CA ASN A 53 14.25 -7.48 3.63
C ASN A 53 14.02 -7.12 2.15
N MET A 54 14.46 -7.96 1.23
CA MET A 54 14.25 -7.77 -0.20
C MET A 54 12.77 -7.77 -0.57
N LEU A 55 12.00 -8.68 0.03
CA LEU A 55 10.55 -8.75 -0.20
C LEU A 55 9.84 -7.48 0.29
N LEU A 56 10.18 -7.02 1.50
CA LEU A 56 9.65 -5.76 2.03
C LEU A 56 10.00 -4.58 1.13
N SER A 57 11.25 -4.49 0.68
CA SER A 57 11.70 -3.42 -0.22
C SER A 57 10.92 -3.44 -1.53
N SER A 58 10.65 -4.62 -2.08
CA SER A 58 9.87 -4.78 -3.30
C SER A 58 8.44 -4.23 -3.12
N LEU A 59 7.80 -4.55 -2.00
CA LEU A 59 6.46 -4.03 -1.69
C LEU A 59 6.49 -2.51 -1.49
N GLU A 60 7.52 -2.01 -0.83
CA GLU A 60 7.67 -0.57 -0.57
C GLU A 60 7.87 0.22 -1.86
N VAL A 61 8.69 -0.28 -2.78
CA VAL A 61 8.86 0.35 -4.10
C VAL A 61 7.54 0.37 -4.85
N ALA A 62 6.83 -0.75 -4.87
CA ALA A 62 5.53 -0.84 -5.53
C ALA A 62 4.51 0.13 -4.91
N ALA A 63 4.52 0.28 -3.58
CA ALA A 63 3.62 1.20 -2.89
C ALA A 63 3.93 2.66 -3.24
N LEU A 64 5.21 3.02 -3.30
CA LEU A 64 5.63 4.37 -3.71
C LEU A 64 5.20 4.64 -5.16
N ASP A 65 5.43 3.68 -6.06
CA ASP A 65 5.00 3.79 -7.45
C ASP A 65 3.47 3.97 -7.55
N CYS A 66 2.72 3.25 -6.72
CA CYS A 66 1.27 3.32 -6.70
C CYS A 66 0.79 4.72 -6.28
N VAL A 67 1.32 5.26 -5.19
CA VAL A 67 0.98 6.62 -4.73
C VAL A 67 1.33 7.65 -5.81
N ASP A 68 2.49 7.52 -6.43
CA ASP A 68 2.91 8.41 -7.51
C ASP A 68 1.93 8.35 -8.68
N ALA A 69 1.54 7.16 -9.11
CA ALA A 69 0.59 6.98 -10.20
C ALA A 69 -0.79 7.56 -9.88
N LEU A 70 -1.24 7.42 -8.63
CA LEU A 70 -2.54 7.92 -8.20
C LEU A 70 -2.58 9.46 -8.09
N THR A 71 -1.45 10.11 -7.89
CA THR A 71 -1.38 11.57 -7.70
C THR A 71 -1.00 12.33 -8.97
N THR A 72 -0.28 11.70 -9.90
CA THR A 72 0.24 12.37 -11.10
C THR A 72 -0.85 12.98 -12.00
N PRO A 73 -1.98 12.31 -12.32
CA PRO A 73 -3.03 12.92 -13.14
C PRO A 73 -3.63 14.18 -12.52
N ALA A 74 -3.76 14.22 -11.18
CA ALA A 74 -4.29 15.37 -10.47
C ALA A 74 -3.32 16.56 -10.51
N ASP A 75 -2.00 16.30 -10.46
CA ASP A 75 -1.00 17.34 -10.61
C ASP A 75 -1.12 18.04 -11.97
N CYS A 76 -1.37 17.29 -13.05
CA CYS A 76 -1.60 17.84 -14.37
C CYS A 76 -2.87 18.70 -14.42
N GLU A 77 -3.94 18.26 -13.77
CA GLU A 77 -5.21 19.01 -13.69
C GLU A 77 -5.03 20.34 -12.94
N ILE A 78 -4.22 20.37 -11.90
CA ILE A 78 -3.91 21.60 -11.15
C ILE A 78 -3.21 22.60 -12.07
N GLU A 79 -2.24 22.14 -12.85
CA GLU A 79 -1.50 23.01 -13.77
C GLU A 79 -2.39 23.63 -14.83
N ASP A 80 -3.37 22.89 -15.30
CA ASP A 80 -4.35 23.36 -16.30
C ASP A 80 -5.46 24.21 -15.69
N GLY A 81 -5.48 24.36 -14.34
CA GLY A 81 -6.52 25.11 -13.66
C GLY A 81 -7.86 24.38 -13.55
N ASP A 82 -7.89 23.11 -13.85
CA ASP A 82 -9.09 22.29 -13.71
C ASP A 82 -9.37 22.02 -12.22
N VAL A 83 -10.60 22.34 -11.80
CA VAL A 83 -11.03 22.15 -10.40
C VAL A 83 -11.97 20.94 -10.26
N SER A 84 -12.01 20.05 -11.22
CA SER A 84 -12.84 18.86 -11.17
C SER A 84 -12.49 18.01 -9.96
N PRO A 85 -13.47 17.36 -9.30
CA PRO A 85 -13.19 16.45 -8.19
C PRO A 85 -12.33 15.28 -8.63
N VAL A 86 -11.37 14.92 -7.78
CA VAL A 86 -10.55 13.71 -7.99
C VAL A 86 -11.25 12.54 -7.31
N VAL A 87 -11.49 11.48 -8.06
CA VAL A 87 -12.12 10.27 -7.54
C VAL A 87 -11.11 9.13 -7.56
N LEU A 88 -10.78 8.60 -6.38
CA LEU A 88 -9.92 7.44 -6.24
C LEU A 88 -10.79 6.20 -6.01
N ILE A 89 -10.37 5.08 -6.58
CA ILE A 89 -11.18 3.86 -6.54
C ILE A 89 -10.52 2.84 -5.62
N SER A 90 -11.30 2.36 -4.66
CA SER A 90 -10.94 1.20 -3.84
C SER A 90 -11.81 0.00 -4.26
N TYR A 91 -11.58 -1.14 -3.63
CA TYR A 91 -12.26 -2.39 -3.97
C TYR A 91 -12.81 -3.02 -2.70
N VAL A 92 -14.02 -3.58 -2.82
CA VAL A 92 -14.76 -4.12 -1.67
C VAL A 92 -14.12 -5.40 -1.12
N ASP A 93 -13.49 -6.20 -1.98
CA ASP A 93 -12.85 -7.46 -1.59
C ASP A 93 -11.71 -7.83 -2.55
N GLN A 94 -11.02 -8.91 -2.22
CA GLN A 94 -9.86 -9.37 -2.99
C GLN A 94 -10.23 -9.76 -4.43
N VAL A 95 -11.40 -10.35 -4.63
CA VAL A 95 -11.85 -10.78 -5.96
C VAL A 95 -12.07 -9.58 -6.86
N ALA A 96 -12.78 -8.56 -6.39
CA ALA A 96 -13.03 -7.35 -7.15
C ALA A 96 -11.71 -6.63 -7.47
N TYR A 97 -10.78 -6.59 -6.51
CA TYR A 97 -9.47 -5.99 -6.68
C TYR A 97 -8.66 -6.68 -7.77
N GLU A 98 -8.55 -8.00 -7.72
CA GLU A 98 -7.80 -8.77 -8.72
C GLU A 98 -8.38 -8.64 -10.12
N GLN A 99 -9.71 -8.54 -10.23
CA GLN A 99 -10.39 -8.42 -11.51
C GLN A 99 -10.31 -7.01 -12.11
N GLY A 100 -10.24 -5.98 -11.27
CA GLY A 100 -10.41 -4.61 -11.71
C GLY A 100 -9.19 -3.71 -11.60
N CYS A 101 -8.11 -4.14 -10.98
CA CYS A 101 -6.97 -3.28 -10.69
C CYS A 101 -5.63 -3.90 -11.11
N GLU A 102 -4.87 -3.18 -11.91
CA GLU A 102 -3.54 -3.63 -12.34
C GLU A 102 -2.54 -3.77 -11.19
N TRP A 103 -2.73 -2.99 -10.10
CA TRP A 103 -1.84 -3.04 -8.94
C TRP A 103 -1.93 -4.35 -8.17
N ALA A 104 -3.01 -5.14 -8.40
CA ALA A 104 -3.16 -6.45 -7.78
C ALA A 104 -2.01 -7.41 -8.12
N ALA A 105 -1.33 -7.20 -9.25
CA ALA A 105 -0.16 -7.99 -9.63
C ALA A 105 1.07 -7.71 -8.76
N ARG A 106 1.12 -6.56 -8.08
CA ARG A 106 2.29 -6.12 -7.31
C ARG A 106 2.01 -5.91 -5.83
N LEU A 107 0.77 -5.57 -5.46
CA LEU A 107 0.41 -5.18 -4.09
C LEU A 107 -0.80 -5.96 -3.60
N PRO A 108 -0.81 -6.39 -2.32
CA PRO A 108 -2.03 -6.90 -1.69
C PRO A 108 -3.05 -5.78 -1.52
N LEU A 109 -4.32 -6.16 -1.41
CA LEU A 109 -5.42 -5.19 -1.28
C LEU A 109 -5.22 -4.23 -0.09
N SER A 110 -4.80 -4.75 1.06
CA SER A 110 -4.56 -3.91 2.25
C SER A 110 -3.53 -2.81 1.98
N THR A 111 -2.46 -3.14 1.26
CA THR A 111 -1.42 -2.17 0.90
C THR A 111 -1.94 -1.18 -0.15
N TYR A 112 -2.69 -1.66 -1.14
CA TYR A 112 -3.32 -0.78 -2.12
C TYR A 112 -4.25 0.23 -1.43
N GLN A 113 -5.06 -0.22 -0.47
CA GLN A 113 -5.95 0.66 0.28
C GLN A 113 -5.16 1.71 1.08
N ALA A 114 -4.02 1.33 1.66
CA ALA A 114 -3.12 2.28 2.33
C ALA A 114 -2.58 3.32 1.34
N CYS A 115 -2.21 2.90 0.12
CA CYS A 115 -1.77 3.80 -0.94
C CYS A 115 -2.86 4.78 -1.35
N VAL A 116 -4.10 4.30 -1.50
CA VAL A 116 -5.24 5.16 -1.83
C VAL A 116 -5.45 6.22 -0.75
N GLY A 117 -5.42 5.82 0.52
CA GLY A 117 -5.55 6.75 1.64
C GLY A 117 -4.43 7.79 1.66
N ASN A 118 -3.20 7.37 1.44
CA ASN A 118 -2.05 8.29 1.40
C ASN A 118 -2.14 9.24 0.22
N ALA A 119 -2.50 8.76 -0.96
CA ALA A 119 -2.70 9.59 -2.14
C ALA A 119 -3.80 10.63 -1.92
N ALA A 120 -4.92 10.21 -1.33
CA ALA A 120 -6.03 11.11 -1.01
C ALA A 120 -5.59 12.23 -0.07
N ALA A 121 -4.81 11.92 0.95
CA ALA A 121 -4.30 12.91 1.90
C ALA A 121 -3.37 13.92 1.21
N LEU A 122 -2.49 13.45 0.34
CA LEU A 122 -1.59 14.30 -0.43
C LEU A 122 -2.37 15.25 -1.34
N LEU A 123 -3.34 14.73 -2.08
CA LEU A 123 -4.16 15.54 -2.98
C LEU A 123 -4.99 16.56 -2.23
N ALA A 124 -5.59 16.16 -1.11
CA ALA A 124 -6.36 17.07 -0.27
C ALA A 124 -5.50 18.20 0.31
N ASP A 125 -4.26 17.88 0.71
CA ASP A 125 -3.31 18.87 1.21
C ASP A 125 -2.96 19.92 0.16
N HIS A 126 -3.01 19.55 -1.11
CA HIS A 126 -2.81 20.46 -2.24
C HIS A 126 -4.08 21.23 -2.62
N GLY A 127 -5.14 21.12 -1.85
CA GLY A 127 -6.37 21.87 -2.04
C GLY A 127 -7.38 21.25 -2.99
N LEU A 128 -7.17 20.01 -3.42
CA LEU A 128 -8.09 19.32 -4.32
C LEU A 128 -9.29 18.74 -3.56
N ASN A 129 -10.41 18.65 -4.24
CA ASN A 129 -11.60 17.97 -3.72
C ASN A 129 -11.48 16.48 -4.08
N VAL A 130 -11.22 15.64 -3.09
CA VAL A 130 -10.94 14.21 -3.27
C VAL A 130 -12.04 13.38 -2.64
N SER A 131 -12.48 12.33 -3.36
CA SER A 131 -13.35 11.31 -2.79
C SER A 131 -12.80 9.92 -3.11
N ILE A 132 -13.13 8.97 -2.25
CA ILE A 132 -12.76 7.56 -2.43
C ILE A 132 -14.04 6.76 -2.51
N ILE A 133 -14.20 5.97 -3.56
CA ILE A 133 -15.39 5.14 -3.73
C ILE A 133 -15.01 3.68 -3.95
N HIS A 134 -15.94 2.78 -3.66
CA HIS A 134 -15.82 1.38 -4.06
C HIS A 134 -16.29 1.21 -5.50
N THR A 135 -15.74 0.23 -6.20
CA THR A 135 -16.13 -0.08 -7.58
C THR A 135 -17.63 -0.30 -7.72
N GLN A 136 -18.25 -0.95 -6.73
CA GLN A 136 -19.69 -1.23 -6.71
C GLN A 136 -20.52 0.05 -6.65
N ASP A 137 -20.06 1.06 -5.92
CA ASP A 137 -20.74 2.33 -5.83
C ASP A 137 -20.76 3.04 -7.19
N LYS A 138 -19.66 2.89 -7.94
CA LYS A 138 -19.55 3.44 -9.30
C LYS A 138 -20.52 2.76 -10.26
N GLU A 139 -20.71 1.46 -10.13
CA GLU A 139 -21.66 0.70 -10.97
C GLU A 139 -23.11 1.05 -10.70
N ARG A 140 -23.43 1.43 -9.46
CA ARG A 140 -24.78 1.82 -9.06
C ARG A 140 -25.15 3.26 -9.48
N ALA A 141 -24.15 4.05 -9.73
CA ALA A 141 -24.32 5.43 -10.14
C ALA A 141 -24.65 5.53 -11.63
#